data_ada5bdac9fa3fe244ac4a99cf7a00ff8
#
_entry.id   ada5bdac9fa3fe244ac4a99cf7a00ff8
#
_cell.length_a   1.000
_cell.length_b   1.000
_cell.length_c   1.000
_cell.angle_alpha   90.00
_cell.angle_beta   90.00
_cell.angle_gamma   90.00
#
_symmetry.space_group_name_H-M   'P 1'
#
loop_
_entity.id
_entity.type
_entity.pdbx_description
1 polymer ?
#
loop_
_entity_poly.entity_id
_entity_poly.type
_entity_poly.pdbx_seq_one_letter_code
_entity_poly.pdbx_strand_id
1 'polypeptide(L)'
;MSPHSLVVRRVIGWLTRLRSTALRARRRRWLVPAAVALGMACGGAYGLLSTPQYAATSYVIVVPAASSDPAGAMGLAQAYGRVATDIAVTGDAQVAAGVPESTLRAGVRAATSPDAPMISLTGRAADPVTAAAMADSVARALVEKGSHTQESTGVKVLQFTRAATPTRPVSPSAPLSVLVGGCAGGLLGGLALLVRPRGTARDRYGSGEAARTPVPGPGSPSLARPEAV
;
A
#
# COMPACT_ATOMS: atom_id res chain seq x y z
N MET A 1 -26.33 40.33 -50.25
CA MET A 1 -25.83 39.59 -49.01
C MET A 1 -24.50 40.22 -48.67
N SER A 2 -24.45 40.99 -47.58
CA SER A 2 -23.27 41.78 -47.23
C SER A 2 -22.16 40.94 -46.59
N PRO A 3 -20.90 41.14 -46.99
CA PRO A 3 -19.74 40.35 -46.51
C PRO A 3 -19.45 40.49 -45.00
N HIS A 4 -20.05 41.47 -44.33
CA HIS A 4 -19.85 41.74 -42.92
C HIS A 4 -20.47 40.69 -41.97
N SER A 5 -21.48 39.94 -42.41
CA SER A 5 -22.13 38.93 -41.55
C SER A 5 -21.31 37.63 -41.39
N LEU A 6 -20.43 37.31 -42.33
CA LEU A 6 -19.57 36.11 -42.29
C LEU A 6 -18.36 36.30 -41.37
N VAL A 7 -17.84 37.53 -41.30
CA VAL A 7 -16.68 37.83 -40.42
C VAL A 7 -17.09 37.81 -38.96
N VAL A 8 -18.27 38.38 -38.64
CA VAL A 8 -18.80 38.41 -37.27
C VAL A 8 -19.09 36.99 -36.73
N ARG A 9 -19.66 36.10 -37.54
CA ARG A 9 -19.91 34.71 -37.15
C ARG A 9 -18.61 33.92 -36.94
N ARG A 10 -17.54 34.18 -37.70
CA ARG A 10 -16.23 33.54 -37.52
C ARG A 10 -15.53 34.00 -36.25
N VAL A 11 -15.58 35.28 -35.92
CA VAL A 11 -15.00 35.87 -34.72
C VAL A 11 -15.70 35.36 -33.45
N ILE A 12 -17.03 35.28 -33.45
CA ILE A 12 -17.82 34.76 -32.33
C ILE A 12 -17.53 33.26 -32.13
N GLY A 13 -17.43 32.48 -33.19
CA GLY A 13 -17.09 31.05 -33.12
C GLY A 13 -15.66 30.80 -32.63
N TRP A 14 -14.73 31.72 -32.88
CA TRP A 14 -13.33 31.64 -32.41
C TRP A 14 -13.23 32.00 -30.91
N LEU A 15 -13.97 33.04 -30.48
CA LEU A 15 -14.04 33.46 -29.07
C LEU A 15 -14.71 32.39 -28.17
N THR A 16 -15.76 31.73 -28.65
CA THR A 16 -16.40 30.64 -27.90
C THR A 16 -15.49 29.40 -27.76
N ARG A 17 -14.71 29.09 -28.80
CA ARG A 17 -13.72 28.01 -28.77
C ARG A 17 -12.54 28.33 -27.83
N LEU A 18 -12.04 29.59 -27.83
CA LEU A 18 -11.00 30.03 -26.90
C LEU A 18 -11.47 30.02 -25.46
N ARG A 19 -12.73 30.41 -25.20
CA ARG A 19 -13.30 30.36 -23.85
C ARG A 19 -13.48 28.95 -23.32
N SER A 20 -13.88 28.00 -24.16
CA SER A 20 -14.04 26.59 -23.79
C SER A 20 -12.67 25.88 -23.58
N THR A 21 -11.63 26.23 -24.33
CA THR A 21 -10.28 25.70 -24.14
C THR A 21 -9.59 26.27 -22.90
N ALA A 22 -9.79 27.58 -22.62
CA ALA A 22 -9.28 28.23 -21.43
C ALA A 22 -9.93 27.69 -20.13
N LEU A 23 -11.24 27.45 -20.15
CA LEU A 23 -11.97 26.84 -19.03
C LEU A 23 -11.55 25.39 -18.80
N ARG A 24 -11.32 24.61 -19.87
CA ARG A 24 -10.79 23.23 -19.77
C ARG A 24 -9.35 23.23 -19.28
N ALA A 25 -8.50 24.14 -19.71
CA ALA A 25 -7.13 24.28 -19.26
C ALA A 25 -7.06 24.72 -17.78
N ARG A 26 -7.94 25.65 -17.36
CA ARG A 26 -8.07 26.08 -15.97
C ARG A 26 -8.56 24.94 -15.07
N ARG A 27 -9.58 24.20 -15.49
CA ARG A 27 -10.10 23.03 -14.77
C ARG A 27 -9.04 21.93 -14.64
N ARG A 28 -8.20 21.75 -15.66
CA ARG A 28 -7.09 20.78 -15.67
C ARG A 28 -5.98 21.15 -14.68
N ARG A 29 -5.69 22.46 -14.51
CA ARG A 29 -4.68 22.92 -13.54
C ARG A 29 -5.11 22.66 -12.09
N TRP A 30 -6.43 22.57 -11.83
CA TRP A 30 -6.98 22.31 -10.50
C TRP A 30 -7.14 20.83 -10.17
N LEU A 31 -7.03 19.92 -11.14
CA LEU A 31 -7.18 18.48 -10.90
C LEU A 31 -6.08 17.94 -9.97
N VAL A 32 -4.82 18.32 -10.18
CA VAL A 32 -3.72 17.86 -9.32
C VAL A 32 -3.84 18.41 -7.90
N PRO A 33 -3.99 19.73 -7.67
CA PRO A 33 -4.14 20.22 -6.29
C PRO A 33 -5.40 19.71 -5.61
N ALA A 34 -6.51 19.51 -6.34
CA ALA A 34 -7.71 18.90 -5.80
C ALA A 34 -7.49 17.43 -5.41
N ALA A 35 -6.77 16.66 -6.23
CA ALA A 35 -6.42 15.27 -5.91
C ALA A 35 -5.47 15.18 -4.71
N VAL A 36 -4.50 16.10 -4.61
CA VAL A 36 -3.62 16.20 -3.44
C VAL A 36 -4.43 16.54 -2.19
N ALA A 37 -5.30 17.55 -2.25
CA ALA A 37 -6.14 17.95 -1.11
C ALA A 37 -7.06 16.81 -0.66
N LEU A 38 -7.68 16.09 -1.60
CA LEU A 38 -8.50 14.92 -1.31
C LEU A 38 -7.66 13.81 -0.67
N GLY A 39 -6.47 13.53 -1.20
CA GLY A 39 -5.55 12.56 -0.63
C GLY A 39 -5.12 12.92 0.79
N MET A 40 -4.79 14.20 1.05
CA MET A 40 -4.48 14.68 2.40
C MET A 40 -5.68 14.56 3.35
N ALA A 41 -6.89 14.88 2.90
CA ALA A 41 -8.09 14.73 3.69
C ALA A 41 -8.36 13.26 4.06
N CYS A 42 -8.27 12.35 3.10
CA CYS A 42 -8.42 10.90 3.33
C CYS A 42 -7.32 10.36 4.27
N GLY A 43 -6.05 10.73 4.02
CA GLY A 43 -4.92 10.33 4.87
C GLY A 43 -5.03 10.88 6.30
N GLY A 44 -5.49 12.13 6.44
CA GLY A 44 -5.75 12.76 7.74
C GLY A 44 -6.90 12.08 8.49
N ALA A 45 -8.01 11.83 7.83
CA ALA A 45 -9.14 11.10 8.39
C ALA A 45 -8.71 9.71 8.88
N TYR A 46 -7.96 8.95 8.07
CA TYR A 46 -7.41 7.66 8.48
C TYR A 46 -6.49 7.78 9.68
N GLY A 47 -5.56 8.76 9.70
CA GLY A 47 -4.63 8.96 10.81
C GLY A 47 -5.30 9.38 12.12
N LEU A 48 -6.47 10.04 12.07
CA LEU A 48 -7.24 10.42 13.25
C LEU A 48 -8.17 9.30 13.74
N LEU A 49 -8.71 8.48 12.83
CA LEU A 49 -9.63 7.40 13.18
C LEU A 49 -8.90 6.10 13.57
N SER A 50 -7.63 5.91 13.16
CA SER A 50 -6.86 4.71 13.50
C SER A 50 -6.51 4.71 14.98
N THR A 51 -6.78 3.60 15.67
CA THR A 51 -6.39 3.42 17.07
C THR A 51 -4.88 3.42 17.22
N PRO A 52 -4.30 4.19 18.15
CA PRO A 52 -2.87 4.16 18.41
C PRO A 52 -2.45 2.75 18.83
N GLN A 53 -1.32 2.30 18.32
CA GLN A 53 -0.71 1.01 18.69
C GLN A 53 0.62 1.27 19.41
N TYR A 54 0.81 0.59 20.52
CA TYR A 54 2.03 0.61 21.30
C TYR A 54 2.79 -0.69 21.11
N ALA A 55 4.11 -0.63 21.12
CA ALA A 55 4.96 -1.80 21.03
C ALA A 55 5.97 -1.80 22.18
N ALA A 56 6.07 -2.92 22.86
CA ALA A 56 7.06 -3.16 23.91
C ALA A 56 7.84 -4.43 23.61
N THR A 57 9.13 -4.44 23.88
CA THR A 57 10.00 -5.57 23.56
C THR A 57 10.69 -6.10 24.79
N SER A 58 10.60 -7.41 25.02
CA SER A 58 11.37 -8.19 26.00
C SER A 58 12.46 -8.99 25.28
N TYR A 59 13.59 -9.17 25.91
CA TYR A 59 14.71 -9.92 25.35
C TYR A 59 15.00 -11.18 26.18
N VAL A 60 15.15 -12.29 25.48
CA VAL A 60 15.52 -13.59 26.04
C VAL A 60 16.83 -14.04 25.42
N ILE A 61 17.76 -14.51 26.24
CA ILE A 61 19.06 -15.03 25.82
C ILE A 61 19.12 -16.52 26.07
N VAL A 62 19.74 -17.26 25.16
CA VAL A 62 20.03 -18.70 25.28
C VAL A 62 21.50 -18.86 25.58
N VAL A 63 21.82 -19.29 26.79
CA VAL A 63 23.18 -19.44 27.25
C VAL A 63 23.55 -20.91 27.23
N PRO A 64 24.68 -21.33 26.60
CA PRO A 64 25.13 -22.71 26.65
C PRO A 64 25.55 -23.07 28.08
N ALA A 65 25.25 -24.28 28.50
CA ALA A 65 25.85 -24.84 29.72
C ALA A 65 27.37 -25.05 29.51
N ALA A 66 28.14 -25.16 30.59
CA ALA A 66 29.60 -25.16 30.56
C ALA A 66 30.25 -26.21 29.62
N SER A 67 29.49 -27.21 29.18
CA SER A 67 29.92 -28.27 28.25
C SER A 67 29.33 -28.18 26.84
N SER A 68 28.55 -27.12 26.51
CA SER A 68 27.80 -27.03 25.25
C SER A 68 28.51 -26.11 24.27
N ASP A 69 28.40 -26.43 22.96
CA ASP A 69 28.93 -25.63 21.86
C ASP A 69 28.16 -24.32 21.71
N PRO A 70 28.84 -23.16 21.61
CA PRO A 70 28.19 -21.88 21.32
C PRO A 70 27.36 -21.85 20.02
N ALA A 71 27.77 -22.58 19.00
CA ALA A 71 27.02 -22.71 17.73
C ALA A 71 25.67 -23.43 17.95
N GLY A 72 25.64 -24.44 18.83
CA GLY A 72 24.43 -25.13 19.23
C GLY A 72 23.43 -24.20 19.94
N ALA A 73 23.93 -23.29 20.80
CA ALA A 73 23.09 -22.31 21.49
C ALA A 73 22.39 -21.35 20.49
N MET A 74 23.11 -20.97 19.43
CA MET A 74 22.52 -20.10 18.36
C MET A 74 21.42 -20.84 17.59
N GLY A 75 21.63 -22.10 17.22
CA GLY A 75 20.63 -22.95 16.58
C GLY A 75 19.39 -23.15 17.46
N LEU A 76 19.57 -23.37 18.75
CA LEU A 76 18.48 -23.49 19.71
C LEU A 76 17.74 -22.17 19.92
N ALA A 77 18.43 -21.01 19.94
CA ALA A 77 17.80 -19.72 20.01
C ALA A 77 16.85 -19.49 18.79
N GLN A 78 17.29 -19.90 17.59
CA GLN A 78 16.44 -19.84 16.40
C GLN A 78 15.24 -20.79 16.50
N ALA A 79 15.42 -22.00 17.02
CA ALA A 79 14.34 -22.95 17.22
C ALA A 79 13.30 -22.41 18.24
N TYR A 80 13.76 -21.93 19.40
CA TYR A 80 12.89 -21.30 20.40
C TYR A 80 12.17 -20.06 19.86
N GLY A 81 12.85 -19.24 19.05
CA GLY A 81 12.22 -18.09 18.41
C GLY A 81 11.07 -18.45 17.47
N ARG A 82 11.14 -19.58 16.78
CA ARG A 82 10.08 -20.07 15.90
C ARG A 82 8.86 -20.56 16.69
N VAL A 83 9.06 -21.19 17.83
CA VAL A 83 7.97 -21.73 18.67
C VAL A 83 7.47 -20.73 19.71
N ALA A 84 8.14 -19.59 19.87
CA ALA A 84 7.79 -18.60 20.89
C ALA A 84 6.36 -18.07 20.79
N THR A 85 5.77 -18.11 19.60
CA THR A 85 4.38 -17.71 19.35
C THR A 85 3.43 -18.92 19.18
N ASP A 86 3.90 -20.10 19.47
CA ASP A 86 3.10 -21.33 19.39
C ASP A 86 2.12 -21.43 20.57
N ILE A 87 1.06 -22.21 20.38
CA ILE A 87 0.01 -22.47 21.38
C ILE A 87 0.59 -22.94 22.71
N ALA A 88 1.62 -23.80 22.66
CA ALA A 88 2.27 -24.33 23.84
C ALA A 88 2.92 -23.27 24.74
N VAL A 89 3.31 -22.11 24.18
CA VAL A 89 3.90 -20.99 24.92
C VAL A 89 2.85 -19.94 25.22
N THR A 90 2.01 -19.60 24.25
CA THR A 90 0.99 -18.55 24.40
C THR A 90 -0.15 -18.97 25.31
N GLY A 91 -0.46 -20.27 25.39
CA GLY A 91 -1.46 -20.81 26.31
C GLY A 91 -1.15 -20.52 27.78
N ASP A 92 0.10 -20.70 28.18
CA ASP A 92 0.57 -20.42 29.55
C ASP A 92 0.70 -18.90 29.79
N ALA A 93 1.06 -18.13 28.76
CA ALA A 93 1.27 -16.70 28.84
C ALA A 93 -0.03 -15.88 28.92
N GLN A 94 -1.16 -16.38 28.39
CA GLN A 94 -2.42 -15.63 28.29
C GLN A 94 -2.94 -15.16 29.66
N VAL A 95 -2.84 -16.03 30.67
CA VAL A 95 -3.31 -15.72 32.04
C VAL A 95 -2.50 -14.56 32.63
N ALA A 96 -1.18 -14.60 32.46
CA ALA A 96 -0.27 -13.58 32.98
C ALA A 96 -0.36 -12.25 32.19
N ALA A 97 -0.71 -12.31 30.90
CA ALA A 97 -0.92 -11.13 30.07
C ALA A 97 -2.31 -10.51 30.26
N GLY A 98 -3.27 -11.25 30.80
CA GLY A 98 -4.65 -10.80 30.96
C GLY A 98 -5.40 -10.61 29.63
N VAL A 99 -4.98 -11.31 28.55
CA VAL A 99 -5.59 -11.22 27.23
C VAL A 99 -5.89 -12.62 26.66
N PRO A 100 -6.90 -12.76 25.79
CA PRO A 100 -7.15 -14.03 25.12
C PRO A 100 -5.96 -14.51 24.33
N GLU A 101 -5.77 -15.83 24.22
CA GLU A 101 -4.67 -16.47 23.47
C GLU A 101 -4.61 -15.99 22.00
N SER A 102 -5.76 -15.87 21.35
CA SER A 102 -5.84 -15.39 19.98
C SER A 102 -5.30 -13.97 19.81
N THR A 103 -5.56 -13.08 20.77
CA THR A 103 -5.04 -11.71 20.81
C THR A 103 -3.53 -11.71 21.06
N LEU A 104 -3.07 -12.56 21.98
CA LEU A 104 -1.65 -12.70 22.29
C LEU A 104 -0.87 -13.17 21.07
N ARG A 105 -1.34 -14.21 20.38
CA ARG A 105 -0.71 -14.73 19.14
C ARG A 105 -0.69 -13.71 18.00
N ALA A 106 -1.77 -12.95 17.85
CA ALA A 106 -1.85 -11.91 16.81
C ALA A 106 -0.95 -10.70 17.13
N GLY A 107 -0.83 -10.36 18.42
CA GLY A 107 -0.13 -9.16 18.89
C GLY A 107 1.35 -9.38 19.22
N VAL A 108 1.83 -10.62 19.43
CA VAL A 108 3.25 -10.88 19.74
C VAL A 108 4.01 -11.32 18.50
N ARG A 109 5.20 -10.77 18.34
CA ARG A 109 6.17 -11.16 17.30
C ARG A 109 7.49 -11.54 17.96
N ALA A 110 8.02 -12.70 17.58
CA ALA A 110 9.36 -13.14 17.94
C ALA A 110 10.31 -12.91 16.76
N ALA A 111 11.51 -12.43 17.07
CA ALA A 111 12.61 -12.34 16.11
C ALA A 111 13.91 -12.74 16.79
N THR A 112 14.75 -13.50 16.07
CA THR A 112 16.06 -13.95 16.54
C THR A 112 17.15 -13.09 15.94
N SER A 113 18.20 -12.82 16.73
CA SER A 113 19.39 -12.15 16.21
C SER A 113 20.22 -13.13 15.38
N PRO A 114 20.75 -12.74 14.21
CA PRO A 114 21.66 -13.58 13.43
C PRO A 114 23.03 -13.75 14.10
N ASP A 115 23.46 -12.77 14.91
CA ASP A 115 24.82 -12.68 15.45
C ASP A 115 24.92 -13.02 16.94
N ALA A 116 23.78 -13.26 17.60
CA ALA A 116 23.75 -13.57 19.02
C ALA A 116 22.62 -14.55 19.34
N PRO A 117 22.80 -15.45 20.34
CA PRO A 117 21.74 -16.36 20.77
C PRO A 117 20.69 -15.65 21.60
N MET A 118 20.07 -14.62 20.97
CA MET A 118 19.10 -13.73 21.59
C MET A 118 17.79 -13.73 20.80
N ILE A 119 16.68 -13.72 21.52
CA ILE A 119 15.32 -13.66 20.98
C ILE A 119 14.67 -12.38 21.48
N SER A 120 14.19 -11.56 20.58
CA SER A 120 13.36 -10.38 20.88
C SER A 120 11.88 -10.75 20.76
N LEU A 121 11.11 -10.46 21.80
CA LEU A 121 9.68 -10.69 21.86
C LEU A 121 8.98 -9.34 21.94
N THR A 122 8.31 -8.94 20.84
CA THR A 122 7.63 -7.65 20.76
C THR A 122 6.12 -7.83 20.84
N GLY A 123 5.52 -7.33 21.91
CA GLY A 123 4.07 -7.26 22.10
C GLY A 123 3.52 -5.95 21.54
N ARG A 124 2.38 -6.01 20.83
CA ARG A 124 1.66 -4.85 20.29
C ARG A 124 0.23 -4.85 20.79
N ALA A 125 -0.20 -3.72 21.36
CA ALA A 125 -1.57 -3.51 21.84
C ALA A 125 -1.96 -2.03 21.73
N ALA A 126 -3.26 -1.75 21.87
CA ALA A 126 -3.76 -0.39 21.94
C ALA A 126 -3.42 0.31 23.28
N ASP A 127 -3.17 -0.49 24.31
CA ASP A 127 -2.74 0.00 25.63
C ASP A 127 -1.26 -0.32 25.87
N PRO A 128 -0.45 0.66 26.33
CA PRO A 128 0.99 0.49 26.53
C PRO A 128 1.33 -0.54 27.63
N VAL A 129 0.52 -0.65 28.68
CA VAL A 129 0.74 -1.61 29.76
C VAL A 129 0.48 -3.03 29.25
N THR A 130 -0.59 -3.21 28.50
CA THR A 130 -0.95 -4.49 27.88
C THR A 130 0.13 -4.93 26.87
N ALA A 131 0.68 -4.01 26.06
CA ALA A 131 1.77 -4.32 25.13
C ALA A 131 3.02 -4.88 25.86
N ALA A 132 3.38 -4.25 26.98
CA ALA A 132 4.51 -4.71 27.81
C ALA A 132 4.19 -6.05 28.48
N ALA A 133 3.00 -6.20 29.05
CA ALA A 133 2.57 -7.45 29.69
C ALA A 133 2.55 -8.63 28.72
N MET A 134 2.11 -8.43 27.47
CA MET A 134 2.11 -9.46 26.42
C MET A 134 3.55 -9.92 26.08
N ALA A 135 4.49 -8.98 25.91
CA ALA A 135 5.88 -9.33 25.64
C ALA A 135 6.54 -10.09 26.80
N ASP A 136 6.32 -9.62 28.04
CA ASP A 136 6.92 -10.21 29.23
C ASP A 136 6.30 -11.57 29.61
N SER A 137 5.01 -11.76 29.40
CA SER A 137 4.34 -13.03 29.70
C SER A 137 4.85 -14.13 28.77
N VAL A 138 5.00 -13.85 27.47
CA VAL A 138 5.56 -14.81 26.51
C VAL A 138 7.04 -15.07 26.81
N ALA A 139 7.81 -14.05 27.20
CA ALA A 139 9.20 -14.24 27.59
C ALA A 139 9.35 -15.16 28.79
N ARG A 140 8.51 -14.99 29.83
CA ARG A 140 8.49 -15.85 31.03
C ARG A 140 8.07 -17.28 30.68
N ALA A 141 7.01 -17.45 29.90
CA ALA A 141 6.58 -18.79 29.46
C ALA A 141 7.66 -19.49 28.65
N LEU A 142 8.41 -18.76 27.79
CA LEU A 142 9.51 -19.31 27.03
C LEU A 142 10.68 -19.73 27.94
N VAL A 143 11.02 -18.94 28.96
CA VAL A 143 12.03 -19.28 29.96
C VAL A 143 11.62 -20.51 30.77
N GLU A 144 10.37 -20.60 31.17
CA GLU A 144 9.84 -21.76 31.88
C GLU A 144 9.90 -23.03 31.05
N LYS A 145 9.43 -22.99 29.81
CA LYS A 145 9.60 -24.13 28.88
C LYS A 145 11.04 -24.50 28.64
N GLY A 146 11.92 -23.49 28.47
CA GLY A 146 13.35 -23.70 28.32
C GLY A 146 14.00 -24.35 29.56
N SER A 147 13.53 -24.02 30.76
CA SER A 147 14.05 -24.65 32.02
C SER A 147 13.70 -26.13 32.11
N HIS A 148 12.51 -26.54 31.65
CA HIS A 148 12.12 -27.96 31.63
C HIS A 148 12.92 -28.79 30.62
N THR A 149 13.48 -28.17 29.60
CA THR A 149 14.27 -28.85 28.56
C THR A 149 15.79 -28.67 28.76
N GLN A 150 16.22 -27.96 29.79
CA GLN A 150 17.64 -27.63 30.04
C GLN A 150 18.55 -28.86 30.11
N GLU A 151 18.13 -29.91 30.82
CA GLU A 151 18.92 -31.15 30.97
C GLU A 151 19.13 -31.88 29.64
N SER A 152 18.12 -31.86 28.76
CA SER A 152 18.20 -32.54 27.47
C SER A 152 18.86 -31.72 26.37
N THR A 153 18.76 -30.38 26.43
CA THR A 153 19.30 -29.47 25.40
C THR A 153 20.69 -28.93 25.74
N GLY A 154 21.12 -28.99 27.01
CA GLY A 154 22.37 -28.41 27.46
C GLY A 154 22.43 -26.89 27.39
N VAL A 155 21.28 -26.18 27.27
CA VAL A 155 21.22 -24.72 27.25
C VAL A 155 20.27 -24.18 28.31
N LYS A 156 20.57 -23.00 28.80
CA LYS A 156 19.75 -22.26 29.75
C LYS A 156 19.10 -21.05 29.04
N VAL A 157 17.80 -20.97 29.14
CA VAL A 157 17.03 -19.81 28.61
C VAL A 157 16.81 -18.83 29.76
N LEU A 158 17.18 -17.57 29.55
CA LEU A 158 17.08 -16.51 30.55
C LEU A 158 16.43 -15.26 29.96
N GLN A 159 15.55 -14.64 30.73
CA GLN A 159 15.04 -13.30 30.36
C GLN A 159 16.15 -12.29 30.68
N PHE A 160 16.69 -11.66 29.63
CA PHE A 160 17.76 -10.68 29.76
C PHE A 160 17.23 -9.29 30.12
N THR A 161 16.15 -8.86 29.45
CA THR A 161 15.53 -7.55 29.70
C THR A 161 14.02 -7.68 29.64
N ARG A 162 13.34 -7.08 30.61
CA ARG A 162 11.88 -6.97 30.61
C ARG A 162 11.41 -5.88 29.65
N ALA A 163 10.21 -6.01 29.14
CA ALA A 163 9.56 -5.00 28.31
C ALA A 163 9.25 -3.75 29.14
N ALA A 164 9.82 -2.62 28.74
CA ALA A 164 9.45 -1.32 29.31
C ALA A 164 8.12 -0.86 28.72
N THR A 165 7.29 -0.23 29.54
CA THR A 165 6.02 0.37 29.09
C THR A 165 6.32 1.53 28.12
N PRO A 166 5.86 1.47 26.87
CA PRO A 166 6.16 2.48 25.88
C PRO A 166 5.41 3.78 26.15
N THR A 167 6.08 4.92 26.02
CA THR A 167 5.49 6.25 26.21
C THR A 167 4.93 6.86 24.91
N ARG A 168 5.27 6.27 23.74
CA ARG A 168 4.84 6.75 22.44
C ARG A 168 4.28 5.61 21.59
N PRO A 169 3.19 5.86 20.84
CA PRO A 169 2.66 4.88 19.90
C PRO A 169 3.62 4.68 18.72
N VAL A 170 3.66 3.46 18.19
CA VAL A 170 4.40 3.09 16.97
C VAL A 170 3.55 3.16 15.71
N SER A 171 2.25 3.41 15.85
CA SER A 171 1.37 3.66 14.70
C SER A 171 1.76 4.96 14.00
N PRO A 172 1.53 5.05 12.67
CA PRO A 172 1.81 6.28 11.92
C PRO A 172 1.11 7.48 12.54
N SER A 173 1.84 8.57 12.75
CA SER A 173 1.26 9.82 13.24
C SER A 173 0.30 10.42 12.20
N ALA A 174 -0.74 11.15 12.64
CA ALA A 174 -1.68 11.82 11.75
C ALA A 174 -0.98 12.71 10.69
N PRO A 175 0.04 13.52 11.02
CA PRO A 175 0.74 14.33 10.02
C PRO A 175 1.47 13.47 8.96
N LEU A 176 2.04 12.32 9.35
CA LEU A 176 2.65 11.41 8.38
C LEU A 176 1.61 10.81 7.43
N SER A 177 0.44 10.42 7.96
CA SER A 177 -0.67 9.88 7.16
C SER A 177 -1.21 10.93 6.17
N VAL A 178 -1.31 12.20 6.57
CA VAL A 178 -1.67 13.33 5.69
C VAL A 178 -0.65 13.48 4.55
N LEU A 179 0.63 13.44 4.87
CA LEU A 179 1.71 13.60 3.89
C LEU A 179 1.70 12.46 2.87
N VAL A 180 1.60 11.21 3.33
CA VAL A 180 1.50 10.01 2.46
C VAL A 180 0.24 10.08 1.59
N GLY A 181 -0.90 10.46 2.17
CA GLY A 181 -2.15 10.64 1.43
C GLY A 181 -2.03 11.73 0.36
N GLY A 182 -1.38 12.84 0.66
CA GLY A 182 -1.11 13.92 -0.28
C GLY A 182 -0.21 13.47 -1.45
N CYS A 183 0.86 12.74 -1.17
CA CYS A 183 1.73 12.15 -2.19
C CYS A 183 0.97 11.18 -3.10
N ALA A 184 0.20 10.27 -2.51
CA ALA A 184 -0.63 9.32 -3.28
C ALA A 184 -1.66 10.03 -4.14
N GLY A 185 -2.36 11.04 -3.59
CA GLY A 185 -3.29 11.88 -4.33
C GLY A 185 -2.63 12.64 -5.48
N GLY A 186 -1.42 13.16 -5.27
CA GLY A 186 -0.62 13.83 -6.30
C GLY A 186 -0.21 12.89 -7.43
N LEU A 187 0.23 11.68 -7.11
CA LEU A 187 0.56 10.65 -8.10
C LEU A 187 -0.65 10.24 -8.92
N LEU A 188 -1.79 9.97 -8.28
CA LEU A 188 -3.03 9.61 -8.96
C LEU A 188 -3.55 10.75 -9.83
N GLY A 189 -3.51 11.99 -9.33
CA GLY A 189 -3.89 13.18 -10.08
C GLY A 189 -2.99 13.43 -11.28
N GLY A 190 -1.67 13.23 -11.13
CA GLY A 190 -0.69 13.30 -12.21
C GLY A 190 -0.90 12.22 -13.26
N LEU A 191 -1.11 10.96 -12.83
CA LEU A 191 -1.41 9.84 -13.71
C LEU A 191 -2.69 10.06 -14.51
N ALA A 192 -3.76 10.55 -13.85
CA ALA A 192 -5.02 10.91 -14.52
C ALA A 192 -4.84 12.00 -15.60
N LEU A 193 -3.86 12.87 -15.45
CA LEU A 193 -3.49 13.83 -16.48
C LEU A 193 -2.73 13.20 -17.66
N LEU A 194 -1.94 12.16 -17.42
CA LEU A 194 -1.18 11.43 -18.47
C LEU A 194 -2.07 10.48 -19.26
N VAL A 195 -2.96 9.75 -18.59
CA VAL A 195 -3.93 8.83 -19.22
C VAL A 195 -5.06 9.64 -19.87
N ARG A 196 -4.70 10.43 -20.88
CA ARG A 196 -5.70 11.11 -21.70
C ARG A 196 -6.13 10.16 -22.81
N PRO A 197 -7.42 9.82 -22.96
CA PRO A 197 -7.88 9.25 -24.21
C PRO A 197 -7.58 10.27 -25.31
N ARG A 198 -6.68 9.91 -26.22
CA ARG A 198 -6.52 10.61 -27.50
C ARG A 198 -7.90 10.57 -28.13
N GLY A 199 -8.62 11.70 -28.11
CA GLY A 199 -9.88 11.82 -28.85
C GLY A 199 -9.61 11.32 -30.26
N THR A 200 -10.34 10.30 -30.64
CA THR A 200 -10.27 9.68 -31.95
C THR A 200 -10.44 10.78 -32.98
N ALA A 201 -9.40 11.02 -33.77
CA ALA A 201 -9.40 11.90 -34.94
C ALA A 201 -10.32 11.32 -36.05
N ARG A 202 -11.41 10.66 -35.67
CA ARG A 202 -12.32 9.97 -36.57
C ARG A 202 -13.41 10.85 -37.14
N ASP A 203 -13.59 12.06 -36.55
CA ASP A 203 -14.66 12.99 -37.03
C ASP A 203 -14.17 13.99 -38.06
N ARG A 204 -12.95 13.91 -38.57
CA ARG A 204 -12.45 14.81 -39.62
C ARG A 204 -12.49 14.22 -41.02
N TYR A 205 -12.84 12.95 -41.20
CA TYR A 205 -12.91 12.30 -42.50
C TYR A 205 -14.34 12.10 -43.02
N GLY A 206 -15.36 12.52 -42.25
CA GLY A 206 -16.77 12.31 -42.62
C GLY A 206 -17.49 13.46 -43.29
N SER A 207 -16.81 14.57 -43.62
CA SER A 207 -17.48 15.74 -44.23
C SER A 207 -16.90 16.14 -45.59
N GLY A 208 -16.23 15.25 -46.27
CA GLY A 208 -15.60 15.47 -47.59
C GLY A 208 -16.24 14.66 -48.73
N GLU A 209 -17.32 13.94 -48.50
CA GLU A 209 -17.92 13.05 -49.50
C GLU A 209 -19.28 13.60 -49.99
N ALA A 210 -19.28 14.80 -50.48
CA ALA A 210 -20.46 15.35 -51.21
C ALA A 210 -20.04 16.39 -52.24
N ALA A 211 -19.22 16.00 -53.20
CA ALA A 211 -19.07 16.70 -54.49
C ALA A 211 -18.55 15.69 -55.53
N ARG A 212 -19.35 14.66 -55.84
CA ARG A 212 -19.19 13.92 -57.06
C ARG A 212 -19.96 14.62 -58.13
N THR A 213 -19.31 15.37 -58.99
CA THR A 213 -19.79 15.76 -60.32
C THR A 213 -20.01 14.48 -61.15
N PRO A 214 -21.18 14.34 -61.82
CA PRO A 214 -21.41 13.22 -62.73
C PRO A 214 -20.50 13.34 -63.96
N VAL A 215 -19.66 12.32 -64.17
CA VAL A 215 -18.88 12.16 -65.40
C VAL A 215 -19.79 11.57 -66.48
N PRO A 216 -19.89 12.19 -67.72
CA PRO A 216 -20.66 11.60 -68.81
C PRO A 216 -19.98 10.30 -69.27
N GLY A 217 -20.76 9.23 -69.33
CA GLY A 217 -20.28 7.91 -69.80
C GLY A 217 -19.99 7.92 -71.33
N PRO A 218 -18.97 7.18 -71.77
CA PRO A 218 -18.72 7.00 -73.21
C PRO A 218 -19.78 6.11 -73.82
N GLY A 219 -20.28 6.55 -74.97
CA GLY A 219 -21.33 5.91 -75.76
C GLY A 219 -20.96 4.47 -76.20
N SER A 220 -21.95 3.61 -76.16
CA SER A 220 -21.89 2.21 -76.63
C SER A 220 -21.61 2.16 -78.14
N PRO A 221 -20.67 1.34 -78.62
CA PRO A 221 -20.57 1.05 -80.05
C PRO A 221 -21.62 0.00 -80.42
N SER A 222 -22.32 0.35 -81.51
CA SER A 222 -23.27 -0.49 -82.27
C SER A 222 -22.62 -1.80 -82.71
N LEU A 223 -23.27 -2.91 -82.42
CA LEU A 223 -22.96 -4.24 -83.00
C LEU A 223 -23.33 -4.28 -84.48
N ALA A 224 -22.34 -4.25 -85.35
CA ALA A 224 -22.49 -4.69 -86.76
C ALA A 224 -22.20 -6.19 -86.83
N ARG A 225 -23.19 -6.92 -87.35
CA ARG A 225 -23.20 -8.36 -87.64
C ARG A 225 -22.55 -8.53 -89.03
N PRO A 226 -21.65 -9.49 -89.23
CA PRO A 226 -21.43 -10.05 -90.56
C PRO A 226 -22.04 -11.43 -90.65
N GLU A 227 -22.80 -11.61 -91.77
CA GLU A 227 -23.23 -12.89 -92.29
C GLU A 227 -22.08 -13.68 -92.94
N ALA A 228 -22.21 -14.96 -92.83
CA ALA A 228 -21.98 -16.07 -93.70
C ALA A 228 -20.85 -16.05 -94.78
N VAL A 229 -19.97 -17.05 -94.76
CA VAL A 229 -19.88 -18.22 -95.63
C VAL A 229 -19.07 -19.27 -94.90
#